data_73ecacc9aa256fe587256ee4c3651971
#
_entry.id   73ecacc9aa256fe587256ee4c3651971
#
_cell.length_a   1.000
_cell.length_b   1.000
_cell.length_c   1.000
_cell.angle_alpha   90.00
_cell.angle_beta   90.00
_cell.angle_gamma   90.00
#
_symmetry.space_group_name_H-M   'P 1'
#
loop_
_entity.id
_entity.type
_entity.pdbx_description
1 polymer ?
#
loop_
_entity_poly.entity_id
_entity_poly.type
_entity_poly.pdbx_seq_one_letter_code
_entity_poly.pdbx_strand_id
1 'polypeptide(L)'
;MLTQPPRDCPLCPRLVAFRHEAQRLHPDWYNNPVRYWGDEAARLIVIGLAPGMKGANRTGRPFTGDYAGDLLYATLKKMGLATGEYRQTPDDTLRLHDVLIANAVACVPPQNKPTTEEIRTCRQFIGRRLAEQKPLAYLALGRIAHDQLLVALGEKRSSRPFGHGAEHQLSNGARLFDSYHCSRYNTNTGVLTTQMFEDVVGRAATYLRASRPS
;
A
#
# COMPACT_ATOMS: atom_id res chain seq x y z
N MET A 1 -4.79 15.12 -15.43
CA MET A 1 -3.44 14.94 -14.83
C MET A 1 -3.30 13.50 -14.35
N LEU A 2 -2.08 12.91 -14.36
CA LEU A 2 -1.90 11.48 -14.03
C LEU A 2 -2.12 11.23 -12.54
N THR A 3 -2.88 10.18 -12.21
CA THR A 3 -3.07 9.65 -10.84
C THR A 3 -2.01 8.63 -10.43
N GLN A 4 -1.19 8.20 -11.38
CA GLN A 4 -0.07 7.27 -11.19
C GLN A 4 1.15 7.78 -11.95
N PRO A 5 2.39 7.53 -11.47
CA PRO A 5 3.57 7.91 -12.20
C PRO A 5 3.66 7.15 -13.54
N PRO A 6 4.15 7.79 -14.62
CA PRO A 6 4.43 7.10 -15.85
C PRO A 6 5.54 6.06 -15.66
N ARG A 7 5.63 5.09 -16.58
CA ARG A 7 6.60 4.00 -16.52
C ARG A 7 8.05 4.48 -16.43
N ASP A 8 8.35 5.56 -17.09
CA ASP A 8 9.65 6.20 -17.18
C ASP A 8 9.78 7.46 -16.30
N CYS A 9 8.97 7.60 -15.25
CA CYS A 9 8.91 8.76 -14.38
C CYS A 9 10.30 9.30 -14.00
N PRO A 10 10.65 10.58 -14.35
CA PRO A 10 11.99 11.11 -14.15
C PRO A 10 12.17 11.90 -12.86
N LEU A 11 11.11 12.04 -12.02
CA LEU A 11 11.03 13.05 -10.98
C LEU A 11 11.98 12.85 -9.79
N CYS A 12 12.52 11.65 -9.59
CA CYS A 12 13.39 11.31 -8.48
C CYS A 12 14.72 10.75 -9.01
N PRO A 13 15.75 11.58 -9.25
CA PRO A 13 16.99 11.15 -9.94
C PRO A 13 17.66 9.92 -9.29
N ARG A 14 17.72 9.86 -7.95
CA ARG A 14 18.27 8.72 -7.22
C ARG A 14 17.48 7.41 -7.48
N LEU A 15 16.15 7.49 -7.50
CA LEU A 15 15.30 6.33 -7.78
C LEU A 15 15.35 5.94 -9.26
N VAL A 16 15.51 6.91 -10.15
CA VAL A 16 15.72 6.66 -11.59
C VAL A 16 17.02 5.91 -11.80
N ALA A 17 18.12 6.38 -11.21
CA ALA A 17 19.43 5.71 -11.31
C ALA A 17 19.37 4.28 -10.74
N PHE A 18 18.74 4.11 -9.58
CA PHE A 18 18.57 2.79 -8.96
C PHE A 18 17.70 1.84 -9.80
N ARG A 19 16.64 2.38 -10.43
CA ARG A 19 15.80 1.62 -11.37
C ARG A 19 16.58 1.16 -12.60
N HIS A 20 17.37 2.04 -13.22
CA HIS A 20 18.20 1.68 -14.37
C HIS A 20 19.26 0.62 -14.01
N GLU A 21 19.85 0.70 -12.82
CA GLU A 21 20.74 -0.33 -12.32
C GLU A 21 20.02 -1.67 -12.13
N ALA A 22 18.82 -1.66 -11.55
CA ALA A 22 17.98 -2.84 -11.40
C ALA A 22 17.58 -3.45 -12.76
N GLN A 23 17.29 -2.62 -13.78
CA GLN A 23 17.00 -3.08 -15.15
C GLN A 23 18.22 -3.74 -15.78
N ARG A 24 19.42 -3.20 -15.53
CA ARG A 24 20.68 -3.79 -16.05
C ARG A 24 21.01 -5.12 -15.39
N LEU A 25 20.82 -5.23 -14.06
CA LEU A 25 21.15 -6.44 -13.29
C LEU A 25 20.09 -7.54 -13.40
N HIS A 26 18.84 -7.16 -13.60
CA HIS A 26 17.70 -8.07 -13.63
C HIS A 26 16.76 -7.68 -14.79
N PRO A 27 17.15 -7.88 -16.06
CA PRO A 27 16.37 -7.45 -17.22
C PRO A 27 14.96 -8.06 -17.30
N ASP A 28 14.78 -9.26 -16.73
CA ASP A 28 13.49 -9.98 -16.74
C ASP A 28 12.53 -9.51 -15.63
N TRP A 29 12.98 -8.61 -14.74
CA TRP A 29 12.12 -8.07 -13.71
C TRP A 29 11.33 -6.86 -14.23
N TYR A 30 10.24 -6.53 -13.55
CA TYR A 30 9.41 -5.38 -13.90
C TYR A 30 10.18 -4.05 -13.87
N ASN A 31 10.93 -3.78 -12.80
CA ASN A 31 11.86 -2.64 -12.62
C ASN A 31 11.32 -1.27 -13.03
N ASN A 32 10.05 -0.99 -12.76
CA ASN A 32 9.41 0.29 -13.08
C ASN A 32 8.62 0.81 -11.86
N PRO A 33 8.09 2.04 -11.89
CA PRO A 33 7.16 2.49 -10.87
C PRO A 33 5.99 1.50 -10.74
N VAL A 34 5.82 0.91 -9.55
CA VAL A 34 4.77 -0.08 -9.29
C VAL A 34 3.43 0.62 -9.23
N ARG A 35 2.49 0.20 -10.07
CA ARG A 35 1.16 0.79 -10.18
C ARG A 35 0.26 0.34 -9.04
N TYR A 36 -0.80 1.09 -8.81
CA TYR A 36 -1.89 0.65 -7.94
C TYR A 36 -2.51 -0.63 -8.50
N TRP A 37 -2.98 -1.48 -7.61
CA TRP A 37 -3.54 -2.77 -8.02
C TRP A 37 -4.76 -3.13 -7.18
N GLY A 38 -5.80 -3.64 -7.84
CA GLY A 38 -7.03 -4.09 -7.22
C GLY A 38 -8.26 -3.54 -7.92
N ASP A 39 -9.30 -3.29 -7.14
CA ASP A 39 -10.59 -2.77 -7.62
C ASP A 39 -10.51 -1.25 -7.81
N GLU A 40 -10.75 -0.79 -9.03
CA GLU A 40 -10.72 0.66 -9.35
C GLU A 40 -11.84 1.44 -8.65
N ALA A 41 -12.95 0.78 -8.30
CA ALA A 41 -14.05 1.36 -7.53
C ALA A 41 -13.98 1.08 -6.03
N ALA A 42 -12.83 0.62 -5.54
CA ALA A 42 -12.63 0.20 -4.16
C ALA A 42 -13.05 1.26 -3.13
N ARG A 43 -13.75 0.82 -2.10
CA ARG A 43 -14.10 1.62 -0.92
C ARG A 43 -13.03 1.56 0.18
N LEU A 44 -12.07 0.63 0.11
CA LEU A 44 -10.88 0.53 0.96
C LEU A 44 -9.61 0.75 0.14
N ILE A 45 -8.78 1.70 0.55
CA ILE A 45 -7.43 1.84 0.01
C ILE A 45 -6.41 1.40 1.05
N VAL A 46 -5.62 0.38 0.71
CA VAL A 46 -4.48 -0.09 1.52
C VAL A 46 -3.23 0.64 1.06
N ILE A 47 -2.50 1.26 1.99
CA ILE A 47 -1.32 2.07 1.68
C ILE A 47 -0.09 1.50 2.37
N GLY A 48 0.91 1.12 1.56
CA GLY A 48 2.26 0.78 1.99
C GLY A 48 3.24 1.93 1.81
N LEU A 49 4.51 1.69 2.14
CA LEU A 49 5.57 2.69 1.98
C LEU A 49 6.12 2.74 0.54
N ALA A 50 6.67 1.64 0.07
CA ALA A 50 7.36 1.55 -1.21
C ALA A 50 7.51 0.07 -1.63
N PRO A 51 7.76 -0.22 -2.93
CA PRO A 51 8.06 -1.57 -3.39
C PRO A 51 9.34 -2.13 -2.77
N GLY A 52 9.32 -3.41 -2.38
CA GLY A 52 10.53 -4.17 -2.06
C GLY A 52 11.24 -4.65 -3.32
N MET A 53 12.60 -4.72 -3.28
CA MET A 53 13.44 -5.08 -4.45
C MET A 53 13.06 -6.45 -5.03
N LYS A 54 13.05 -7.50 -4.20
CA LYS A 54 12.73 -8.87 -4.62
C LYS A 54 11.22 -9.17 -4.68
N GLY A 55 10.40 -8.24 -4.18
CA GLY A 55 8.94 -8.32 -4.18
C GLY A 55 8.32 -7.55 -5.35
N ALA A 56 7.63 -6.46 -5.04
CA ALA A 56 6.86 -5.69 -6.02
C ALA A 56 7.71 -5.06 -7.14
N ASN A 57 9.00 -4.73 -6.91
CA ASN A 57 9.87 -4.27 -7.99
C ASN A 57 10.15 -5.38 -9.02
N ARG A 58 10.27 -6.63 -8.57
CA ARG A 58 10.44 -7.78 -9.45
C ARG A 58 9.16 -8.11 -10.22
N THR A 59 8.03 -8.09 -9.54
CA THR A 59 6.76 -8.62 -10.07
C THR A 59 5.86 -7.57 -10.72
N GLY A 60 6.03 -6.28 -10.41
CA GLY A 60 5.15 -5.20 -10.88
C GLY A 60 3.83 -5.08 -10.10
N ARG A 61 3.51 -6.00 -9.19
CA ARG A 61 2.29 -5.98 -8.38
C ARG A 61 2.64 -5.66 -6.91
N PRO A 62 1.96 -4.69 -6.26
CA PRO A 62 2.20 -4.37 -4.86
C PRO A 62 2.13 -5.60 -3.98
N PHE A 63 2.96 -5.68 -2.95
CA PHE A 63 3.00 -6.79 -1.97
C PHE A 63 3.06 -8.18 -2.63
N THR A 64 3.76 -8.33 -3.75
CA THR A 64 3.84 -9.62 -4.45
C THR A 64 5.29 -10.05 -4.63
N GLY A 65 5.58 -11.28 -4.20
CA GLY A 65 6.90 -11.89 -4.27
C GLY A 65 7.74 -11.74 -3.00
N ASP A 66 7.13 -11.29 -1.90
CA ASP A 66 7.75 -11.25 -0.58
C ASP A 66 6.76 -11.63 0.52
N TYR A 67 7.28 -11.86 1.73
CA TYR A 67 6.50 -12.31 2.89
C TYR A 67 5.35 -11.35 3.28
N ALA A 68 5.52 -10.06 3.07
CA ALA A 68 4.47 -9.10 3.41
C ALA A 68 3.19 -9.36 2.61
N GLY A 69 3.33 -9.82 1.36
CA GLY A 69 2.22 -10.24 0.53
C GLY A 69 1.54 -11.51 1.02
N ASP A 70 2.31 -12.49 1.52
CA ASP A 70 1.74 -13.74 2.04
C ASP A 70 0.73 -13.44 3.15
N LEU A 71 1.12 -12.63 4.14
CA LEU A 71 0.23 -12.26 5.26
C LEU A 71 -0.92 -11.35 4.79
N LEU A 72 -0.64 -10.32 3.98
CA LEU A 72 -1.67 -9.38 3.53
C LEU A 72 -2.77 -10.10 2.73
N TYR A 73 -2.40 -10.86 1.71
CA TYR A 73 -3.38 -11.48 0.82
C TYR A 73 -4.13 -12.64 1.48
N ALA A 74 -3.47 -13.42 2.34
CA ALA A 74 -4.15 -14.43 3.15
C ALA A 74 -5.22 -13.80 4.05
N THR A 75 -4.89 -12.68 4.70
CA THR A 75 -5.82 -11.95 5.56
C THR A 75 -6.97 -11.33 4.75
N LEU A 76 -6.70 -10.70 3.61
CA LEU A 76 -7.76 -10.15 2.74
C LEU A 76 -8.72 -11.25 2.26
N LYS A 77 -8.22 -12.44 1.89
CA LYS A 77 -9.06 -13.60 1.55
C LYS A 77 -9.91 -14.04 2.73
N LYS A 78 -9.32 -14.19 3.92
CA LYS A 78 -10.04 -14.57 5.15
C LYS A 78 -11.17 -13.59 5.48
N MET A 79 -10.98 -12.30 5.20
CA MET A 79 -11.98 -11.25 5.44
C MET A 79 -13.00 -11.09 4.28
N GLY A 80 -12.92 -11.90 3.23
CA GLY A 80 -13.82 -11.84 2.06
C GLY A 80 -13.55 -10.64 1.13
N LEU A 81 -12.36 -10.03 1.23
CA LEU A 81 -11.91 -8.91 0.41
C LEU A 81 -11.03 -9.34 -0.78
N ALA A 82 -10.79 -10.64 -0.92
CA ALA A 82 -10.10 -11.22 -2.06
C ALA A 82 -10.57 -12.65 -2.33
N THR A 83 -10.46 -13.09 -3.59
CA THR A 83 -10.72 -14.46 -4.06
C THR A 83 -9.59 -14.96 -4.94
N GLY A 84 -9.63 -16.22 -5.36
CA GLY A 84 -8.58 -16.83 -6.16
C GLY A 84 -7.40 -17.31 -5.32
N GLU A 85 -6.30 -17.61 -5.97
CA GLU A 85 -5.09 -18.15 -5.37
C GLU A 85 -3.95 -17.14 -5.50
N TYR A 86 -3.24 -16.87 -4.39
CA TYR A 86 -2.03 -16.08 -4.37
C TYR A 86 -0.79 -16.98 -4.47
N ARG A 87 0.05 -16.79 -5.50
CA ARG A 87 1.25 -17.59 -5.77
C ARG A 87 2.54 -16.77 -5.83
N GLN A 88 2.57 -15.58 -5.24
CA GLN A 88 3.72 -14.67 -5.29
C GLN A 88 4.14 -14.25 -6.71
N THR A 89 3.25 -14.35 -7.67
CA THR A 89 3.42 -13.96 -9.07
C THR A 89 2.25 -13.11 -9.54
N PRO A 90 2.43 -12.17 -10.47
CA PRO A 90 1.33 -11.36 -11.01
C PRO A 90 0.34 -12.17 -11.87
N ASP A 91 0.75 -13.37 -12.34
CA ASP A 91 -0.03 -14.24 -13.24
C ASP A 91 -0.95 -15.21 -12.50
N ASP A 92 -1.07 -15.09 -11.18
CA ASP A 92 -1.98 -15.90 -10.39
C ASP A 92 -3.46 -15.47 -10.57
N THR A 93 -4.38 -16.25 -9.99
CA THR A 93 -5.82 -15.98 -10.09
C THR A 93 -6.35 -15.05 -9.01
N LEU A 94 -5.49 -14.47 -8.18
CA LEU A 94 -5.90 -13.56 -7.11
C LEU A 94 -6.66 -12.35 -7.68
N ARG A 95 -7.80 -12.04 -7.05
CA ARG A 95 -8.60 -10.84 -7.35
C ARG A 95 -8.99 -10.17 -6.05
N LEU A 96 -8.88 -8.85 -6.01
CA LEU A 96 -9.36 -8.03 -4.88
C LEU A 96 -10.79 -7.57 -5.14
N HIS A 97 -11.56 -7.51 -4.09
CA HIS A 97 -12.93 -7.02 -4.08
C HIS A 97 -13.03 -5.85 -3.12
N ASP A 98 -13.45 -4.69 -3.63
CA ASP A 98 -13.62 -3.48 -2.84
C ASP A 98 -12.31 -2.96 -2.18
N VAL A 99 -11.17 -3.40 -2.66
CA VAL A 99 -9.83 -3.04 -2.17
C VAL A 99 -8.94 -2.59 -3.32
N LEU A 100 -8.27 -1.46 -3.13
CA LEU A 100 -7.16 -0.99 -3.95
C LEU A 100 -5.89 -0.91 -3.10
N ILE A 101 -4.77 -1.39 -3.62
CA ILE A 101 -3.47 -1.32 -2.93
C ILE A 101 -2.57 -0.30 -3.62
N ALA A 102 -1.99 0.59 -2.83
CA ALA A 102 -1.08 1.63 -3.27
C ALA A 102 0.17 1.71 -2.37
N ASN A 103 1.21 2.37 -2.83
CA ASN A 103 2.36 2.77 -2.03
C ASN A 103 2.52 4.30 -2.03
N ALA A 104 3.04 4.85 -0.94
CA ALA A 104 3.38 6.26 -0.84
C ALA A 104 4.48 6.67 -1.85
N VAL A 105 5.39 5.74 -2.16
CA VAL A 105 6.40 5.87 -3.23
C VAL A 105 6.27 4.69 -4.17
N ALA A 106 6.11 4.96 -5.45
CA ALA A 106 5.87 3.92 -6.45
C ALA A 106 7.14 3.19 -6.92
N CYS A 107 8.31 3.77 -6.74
CA CYS A 107 9.60 3.18 -7.14
C CYS A 107 10.29 2.52 -5.96
N VAL A 108 10.99 1.40 -6.21
CA VAL A 108 11.83 0.77 -5.19
C VAL A 108 12.98 1.70 -4.78
N PRO A 109 13.15 2.01 -3.49
CA PRO A 109 14.27 2.80 -3.03
C PRO A 109 15.45 1.91 -2.58
N PRO A 110 16.69 2.38 -2.69
CA PRO A 110 17.84 1.70 -2.07
C PRO A 110 17.58 1.40 -0.60
N GLN A 111 17.93 0.16 -0.17
CA GLN A 111 17.76 -0.33 1.20
C GLN A 111 16.31 -0.24 1.74
N ASN A 112 15.31 -0.19 0.87
CA ASN A 112 13.88 0.03 1.21
C ASN A 112 13.63 1.34 1.98
N LYS A 113 14.49 2.35 1.80
CA LYS A 113 14.41 3.64 2.51
C LYS A 113 14.29 4.79 1.50
N PRO A 114 13.08 5.24 1.17
CA PRO A 114 12.89 6.46 0.40
C PRO A 114 13.29 7.68 1.23
N THR A 115 13.80 8.72 0.57
CA THR A 115 14.05 10.01 1.23
C THR A 115 12.75 10.78 1.43
N THR A 116 12.77 11.75 2.34
CA THR A 116 11.61 12.64 2.55
C THR A 116 11.22 13.39 1.28
N GLU A 117 12.21 13.77 0.46
CA GLU A 117 11.95 14.45 -0.81
C GLU A 117 11.28 13.53 -1.84
N GLU A 118 11.74 12.30 -1.97
CA GLU A 118 11.12 11.31 -2.87
C GLU A 118 9.67 11.01 -2.47
N ILE A 119 9.41 10.88 -1.17
CA ILE A 119 8.05 10.71 -0.65
C ILE A 119 7.20 11.94 -1.00
N ARG A 120 7.72 13.17 -0.77
CA ARG A 120 7.01 14.41 -1.08
C ARG A 120 6.71 14.52 -2.57
N THR A 121 7.68 14.22 -3.42
CA THR A 121 7.56 14.26 -4.89
C THR A 121 6.52 13.25 -5.39
N CYS A 122 6.56 12.00 -4.87
CA CYS A 122 5.63 10.95 -5.31
C CYS A 122 4.19 11.17 -4.81
N ARG A 123 4.00 11.89 -3.70
CA ARG A 123 2.69 12.17 -3.10
C ARG A 123 1.70 12.83 -4.05
N GLN A 124 2.16 13.60 -5.05
CA GLN A 124 1.26 14.21 -6.03
C GLN A 124 0.38 13.20 -6.77
N PHE A 125 0.86 11.96 -6.97
CA PHE A 125 0.10 10.91 -7.65
C PHE A 125 -0.96 10.30 -6.72
N ILE A 126 -0.54 9.85 -5.53
CA ILE A 126 -1.48 9.26 -4.58
C ILE A 126 -2.51 10.29 -4.10
N GLY A 127 -2.11 11.54 -3.85
CA GLY A 127 -3.04 12.60 -3.45
C GLY A 127 -4.15 12.84 -4.46
N ARG A 128 -3.85 12.83 -5.76
CA ARG A 128 -4.87 12.91 -6.82
C ARG A 128 -5.79 11.70 -6.81
N ARG A 129 -5.22 10.50 -6.70
CA ARG A 129 -6.01 9.26 -6.63
C ARG A 129 -7.00 9.29 -5.47
N LEU A 130 -6.55 9.72 -4.28
CA LEU A 130 -7.40 9.82 -3.10
C LEU A 130 -8.51 10.86 -3.25
N ALA A 131 -8.22 11.99 -3.91
CA ALA A 131 -9.20 13.03 -4.16
C ALA A 131 -10.30 12.60 -5.16
N GLU A 132 -9.93 11.81 -6.17
CA GLU A 132 -10.86 11.33 -7.20
C GLU A 132 -11.73 10.17 -6.69
N GLN A 133 -11.14 9.20 -5.98
CA GLN A 133 -11.82 7.96 -5.59
C GLN A 133 -12.75 8.12 -4.38
N LYS A 134 -12.42 8.99 -3.42
CA LYS A 134 -13.17 9.22 -2.17
C LYS A 134 -13.61 7.92 -1.47
N PRO A 135 -12.69 7.06 -1.07
CA PRO A 135 -13.01 5.79 -0.45
C PRO A 135 -13.68 6.00 0.92
N LEU A 136 -14.36 4.97 1.43
CA LEU A 136 -14.93 4.97 2.78
C LEU A 136 -13.87 4.77 3.86
N ALA A 137 -12.82 4.02 3.54
CA ALA A 137 -11.79 3.67 4.49
C ALA A 137 -10.38 3.62 3.88
N TYR A 138 -9.41 3.80 4.76
CA TYR A 138 -7.99 3.59 4.48
C TYR A 138 -7.41 2.60 5.49
N LEU A 139 -6.46 1.81 5.05
CA LEU A 139 -5.61 0.96 5.90
C LEU A 139 -4.15 1.35 5.68
N ALA A 140 -3.52 1.96 6.68
CA ALA A 140 -2.11 2.32 6.61
C ALA A 140 -1.24 1.21 7.21
N LEU A 141 -0.28 0.72 6.41
CA LEU A 141 0.67 -0.31 6.81
C LEU A 141 1.99 0.34 7.24
N GLY A 142 2.07 0.72 8.51
CA GLY A 142 3.22 1.37 9.14
C GLY A 142 3.12 2.89 9.24
N ARG A 143 3.89 3.45 10.20
CA ARG A 143 3.88 4.88 10.53
C ARG A 143 4.10 5.79 9.31
N ILE A 144 5.07 5.47 8.45
CA ILE A 144 5.36 6.35 7.31
C ILE A 144 4.19 6.37 6.32
N ALA A 145 3.55 5.23 6.06
CA ALA A 145 2.37 5.16 5.20
C ALA A 145 1.21 5.98 5.79
N HIS A 146 0.96 5.86 7.09
CA HIS A 146 -0.01 6.68 7.84
C HIS A 146 0.29 8.18 7.70
N ASP A 147 1.51 8.62 8.03
CA ASP A 147 1.91 10.03 7.96
C ASP A 147 1.74 10.61 6.55
N GLN A 148 2.10 9.83 5.53
CA GLN A 148 2.00 10.27 4.14
C GLN A 148 0.54 10.34 3.66
N LEU A 149 -0.29 9.40 4.08
CA LEU A 149 -1.73 9.46 3.84
C LEU A 149 -2.35 10.72 4.43
N LEU A 150 -2.08 11.00 5.72
CA LEU A 150 -2.61 12.22 6.37
C LEU A 150 -2.19 13.49 5.63
N VAL A 151 -0.90 13.60 5.27
CA VAL A 151 -0.41 14.77 4.52
C VAL A 151 -1.06 14.86 3.14
N ALA A 152 -1.26 13.73 2.44
CA ALA A 152 -1.92 13.72 1.14
C ALA A 152 -3.39 14.16 1.20
N LEU A 153 -4.05 13.91 2.34
CA LEU A 153 -5.44 14.29 2.61
C LEU A 153 -5.58 15.70 3.25
N GLY A 154 -4.46 16.40 3.51
CA GLY A 154 -4.48 17.69 4.20
C GLY A 154 -4.76 17.61 5.70
N GLU A 155 -4.66 16.42 6.30
CA GLU A 155 -4.89 16.20 7.72
C GLU A 155 -3.66 16.59 8.57
N LYS A 156 -3.91 17.06 9.79
CA LYS A 156 -2.86 17.38 10.76
C LYS A 156 -2.38 16.12 11.46
N ARG A 157 -1.13 15.69 11.24
CA ARG A 157 -0.55 14.46 11.82
C ARG A 157 -0.64 14.40 13.34
N SER A 158 -0.41 15.52 14.02
CA SER A 158 -0.45 15.57 15.49
C SER A 158 -1.83 15.30 16.11
N SER A 159 -2.92 15.46 15.35
CA SER A 159 -4.28 15.15 15.80
C SER A 159 -4.68 13.70 15.55
N ARG A 160 -3.87 12.93 14.86
CA ARG A 160 -4.10 11.53 14.47
C ARG A 160 -2.83 10.72 14.72
N PRO A 161 -2.44 10.43 15.98
CA PRO A 161 -1.21 9.72 16.28
C PRO A 161 -1.27 8.28 15.76
N PHE A 162 -0.22 7.83 15.07
CA PHE A 162 -0.10 6.45 14.62
C PHE A 162 0.00 5.48 15.80
N GLY A 163 -0.76 4.41 15.77
CA GLY A 163 -0.67 3.27 16.67
C GLY A 163 -1.23 2.02 16.01
N HIS A 164 -0.62 0.84 16.25
CA HIS A 164 -1.23 -0.39 15.78
C HIS A 164 -2.63 -0.55 16.38
N GLY A 165 -3.62 -0.81 15.53
CA GLY A 165 -5.01 -0.92 15.93
C GLY A 165 -5.72 0.42 16.18
N ALA A 166 -5.05 1.57 16.01
CA ALA A 166 -5.70 2.87 16.09
C ALA A 166 -6.68 3.08 14.92
N GLU A 167 -7.77 3.78 15.21
CA GLU A 167 -8.79 4.19 14.25
C GLU A 167 -9.02 5.69 14.33
N HIS A 168 -9.10 6.34 13.17
CA HIS A 168 -9.29 7.79 13.11
C HIS A 168 -10.43 8.15 12.15
N GLN A 169 -11.37 8.96 12.62
CA GLN A 169 -12.33 9.62 11.74
C GLN A 169 -11.63 10.79 11.04
N LEU A 170 -11.62 10.80 9.72
CA LEU A 170 -10.99 11.85 8.92
C LEU A 170 -11.99 12.96 8.55
N SER A 171 -11.47 14.14 8.21
CA SER A 171 -12.29 15.30 7.86
C SER A 171 -13.11 15.11 6.57
N ASN A 172 -12.65 14.23 5.67
CA ASN A 172 -13.36 13.88 4.43
C ASN A 172 -14.46 12.83 4.63
N GLY A 173 -14.75 12.42 5.88
CA GLY A 173 -15.76 11.41 6.22
C GLY A 173 -15.26 9.97 6.19
N ALA A 174 -14.06 9.70 5.68
CA ALA A 174 -13.50 8.36 5.67
C ALA A 174 -12.92 7.95 7.03
N ARG A 175 -12.75 6.64 7.26
CA ARG A 175 -12.08 6.09 8.44
C ARG A 175 -10.69 5.56 8.09
N LEU A 176 -9.69 5.92 8.88
CA LEU A 176 -8.34 5.39 8.77
C LEU A 176 -8.12 4.33 9.86
N PHE A 177 -7.63 3.17 9.44
CA PHE A 177 -7.18 2.06 10.28
C PHE A 177 -5.66 1.96 10.20
N ASP A 178 -5.00 1.81 11.33
CA ASP A 178 -3.54 1.72 11.42
C ASP A 178 -3.09 0.31 11.79
N SER A 179 -2.14 -0.23 11.05
CA SER A 179 -1.43 -1.45 11.40
C SER A 179 0.07 -1.26 11.35
N TYR A 180 0.81 -1.97 12.21
CA TYR A 180 2.22 -2.20 11.93
C TYR A 180 2.38 -2.86 10.56
N HIS A 181 3.51 -2.61 9.91
CA HIS A 181 3.78 -3.20 8.59
C HIS A 181 3.91 -4.73 8.69
N CYS A 182 3.24 -5.45 7.80
CA CYS A 182 3.21 -6.92 7.75
C CYS A 182 4.52 -7.54 7.19
N SER A 183 5.67 -6.94 7.48
CA SER A 183 6.98 -7.40 7.05
C SER A 183 7.45 -8.64 7.84
N ARG A 184 8.30 -9.46 7.22
CA ARG A 184 8.95 -10.58 7.88
C ARG A 184 9.67 -10.16 9.17
N TYR A 185 10.28 -8.97 9.18
CA TYR A 185 10.96 -8.47 10.37
C TYR A 185 9.98 -8.32 11.54
N ASN A 186 8.86 -7.62 11.36
CA ASN A 186 7.88 -7.40 12.43
C ASN A 186 7.22 -8.70 12.89
N THR A 187 6.99 -9.66 12.00
CA THR A 187 6.39 -10.94 12.39
C THR A 187 7.39 -11.85 13.10
N ASN A 188 8.65 -11.90 12.65
CA ASN A 188 9.68 -12.72 13.30
C ASN A 188 10.09 -12.17 14.68
N THR A 189 10.03 -10.87 14.88
CA THR A 189 10.34 -10.23 16.17
C THR A 189 9.15 -10.15 17.13
N GLY A 190 7.97 -10.63 16.71
CA GLY A 190 6.76 -10.58 17.54
C GLY A 190 6.14 -9.18 17.67
N VAL A 191 6.67 -8.16 16.97
CA VAL A 191 6.07 -6.80 16.92
C VAL A 191 4.68 -6.84 16.30
N LEU A 192 4.46 -7.74 15.33
CA LEU A 192 3.17 -7.98 14.73
C LEU A 192 2.91 -9.50 14.66
N THR A 193 1.84 -9.96 15.27
CA THR A 193 1.34 -11.32 15.06
C THR A 193 0.31 -11.38 13.94
N THR A 194 0.08 -12.57 13.38
CA THR A 194 -1.00 -12.78 12.40
C THR A 194 -2.36 -12.36 12.95
N GLN A 195 -2.68 -12.72 14.20
CA GLN A 195 -3.94 -12.36 14.85
C GLN A 195 -4.09 -10.83 14.96
N MET A 196 -3.06 -10.12 15.42
CA MET A 196 -3.09 -8.65 15.51
C MET A 196 -3.39 -8.01 14.15
N PHE A 197 -2.79 -8.54 13.07
CA PHE A 197 -3.02 -8.03 11.72
C PHE A 197 -4.45 -8.32 11.24
N GLU A 198 -4.91 -9.55 11.44
CA GLU A 198 -6.28 -9.98 11.12
C GLU A 198 -7.34 -9.15 11.85
N ASP A 199 -7.10 -8.80 13.11
CA ASP A 199 -8.03 -7.99 13.91
C ASP A 199 -8.22 -6.59 13.29
N VAL A 200 -7.14 -5.95 12.84
CA VAL A 200 -7.21 -4.62 12.20
C VAL A 200 -7.93 -4.70 10.85
N VAL A 201 -7.53 -5.66 10.00
CA VAL A 201 -8.16 -5.82 8.67
C VAL A 201 -9.63 -6.24 8.81
N GLY A 202 -9.94 -7.07 9.80
CA GLY A 202 -11.31 -7.50 10.13
C GLY A 202 -12.22 -6.34 10.53
N ARG A 203 -11.72 -5.39 11.33
CA ARG A 203 -12.46 -4.16 11.67
C ARG A 203 -12.71 -3.30 10.44
N ALA A 204 -11.71 -3.10 9.59
CA ALA A 204 -11.89 -2.39 8.32
C ALA A 204 -12.93 -3.06 7.42
N ALA A 205 -12.87 -4.40 7.27
CA ALA A 205 -13.84 -5.16 6.49
C ALA A 205 -15.28 -5.06 7.07
N THR A 206 -15.42 -5.09 8.39
CA THR A 206 -16.70 -4.93 9.07
C THR A 206 -17.28 -3.54 8.85
N TYR A 207 -16.45 -2.50 8.94
CA TYR A 207 -16.85 -1.13 8.64
C TYR A 207 -17.36 -0.98 7.20
N LEU A 208 -16.69 -1.57 6.21
CA LEU A 208 -17.15 -1.55 4.81
C LEU A 208 -18.50 -2.24 4.63
N ARG A 209 -18.72 -3.38 5.31
CA ARG A 209 -20.01 -4.10 5.25
C ARG A 209 -21.16 -3.30 5.86
N ALA A 210 -20.93 -2.68 7.01
CA ALA A 210 -21.92 -1.84 7.68
C ALA A 210 -22.29 -0.57 6.89
N SER A 211 -21.38 -0.12 6.01
CA SER A 211 -21.56 1.10 5.19
C SER A 211 -22.09 0.81 3.78
N ARG A 212 -22.59 -0.38 3.49
CA ARG A 212 -23.28 -0.67 2.21
C ARG A 212 -24.64 0.00 2.24
N PRO A 213 -25.01 0.78 1.22
CA PRO A 213 -26.39 1.20 1.08
C PRO A 213 -27.27 -0.04 0.93
N SER A 214 -28.35 -0.10 1.67
CA SER A 214 -29.43 -1.09 1.58
C SER A 214 -30.12 -1.05 0.23
#